data_6e99b4f9c3857a7e98d21dd9bdc54166
#
_entry.id   6e99b4f9c3857a7e98d21dd9bdc54166
#
_cell.length_a   1.000
_cell.length_b   1.000
_cell.length_c   1.000
_cell.angle_alpha   90.00
_cell.angle_beta   90.00
_cell.angle_gamma   90.00
#
_symmetry.space_group_name_H-M   'P 1'
#
loop_
_entity.id
_entity.type
_entity.pdbx_description
1 polymer ?
#
loop_
_entity_poly.entity_id
_entity_poly.type
_entity_poly.pdbx_seq_one_letter_code
_entity_poly.pdbx_strand_id
1 'polypeptide(L)'
;MRNQVILLILSMGFLYGCAPIQTQSVTRQSIGVPLIASTGSVLFRLDKSSDLPNVFGKADIYGGKIDRGFTEVRIVSIDSNTSFTLAVSDIEKTSTETVMDRYQPYMTDKSSVNVTTNVNVDTQQTKAPPSKVSIDFSKVKMFAVSGYLIRFVDFDGVNLTYKIEKQQ
;
A
#
# COMPACT_ATOMS: atom_id res chain seq x y z
N MET A 1 14.54 -34.34 38.17
CA MET A 1 14.21 -32.92 38.03
C MET A 1 14.83 -32.28 36.77
N ARG A 2 16.11 -32.50 36.42
CA ARG A 2 16.77 -31.87 35.26
C ARG A 2 16.12 -32.19 33.90
N ASN A 3 15.64 -33.42 33.69
CA ASN A 3 15.00 -33.81 32.43
C ASN A 3 13.57 -33.26 32.25
N GLN A 4 12.85 -33.00 33.34
CA GLN A 4 11.49 -32.39 33.26
C GLN A 4 11.53 -30.91 32.91
N VAL A 5 12.58 -30.18 33.34
CA VAL A 5 12.77 -28.75 33.02
C VAL A 5 13.08 -28.59 31.53
N ILE A 6 13.89 -29.50 30.95
CA ILE A 6 14.23 -29.47 29.52
C ILE A 6 12.99 -29.72 28.65
N LEU A 7 12.11 -30.63 29.06
CA LEU A 7 10.86 -30.92 28.35
C LEU A 7 9.89 -29.74 28.38
N LEU A 8 9.84 -29.00 29.50
CA LEU A 8 8.99 -27.82 29.67
C LEU A 8 9.46 -26.65 28.80
N ILE A 9 10.78 -26.45 28.65
CA ILE A 9 11.37 -25.41 27.80
C ILE A 9 11.15 -25.74 26.33
N LEU A 10 11.23 -27.00 25.95
CA LEU A 10 10.96 -27.43 24.56
C LEU A 10 9.49 -27.24 24.16
N SER A 11 8.55 -27.45 25.10
CA SER A 11 7.10 -27.23 24.83
C SER A 11 6.71 -25.76 24.70
N MET A 12 7.40 -24.83 25.35
CA MET A 12 7.17 -23.38 25.24
C MET A 12 7.63 -22.81 23.88
N GLY A 13 8.58 -23.47 23.20
CA GLY A 13 9.09 -23.01 21.89
C GLY A 13 8.10 -23.15 20.72
N PHE A 14 7.07 -23.97 20.86
CA PHE A 14 6.09 -24.22 19.77
C PHE A 14 4.91 -23.24 19.72
N LEU A 15 4.78 -22.32 20.68
CA LEU A 15 3.64 -21.38 20.75
C LEU A 15 3.83 -20.09 19.94
N TYR A 16 5.00 -19.84 19.35
CA TYR A 16 5.30 -18.59 18.64
C TYR A 16 5.11 -18.65 17.11
N GLY A 17 4.48 -19.70 16.57
CA GLY A 17 4.54 -20.05 15.16
C GLY A 17 3.60 -19.32 14.19
N CYS A 18 2.72 -18.40 14.61
CA CYS A 18 1.75 -17.78 13.67
C CYS A 18 1.61 -16.28 13.93
N ALA A 19 2.29 -15.46 13.13
CA ALA A 19 2.15 -14.01 13.16
C ALA A 19 0.75 -13.57 12.70
N PRO A 20 0.15 -12.52 13.31
CA PRO A 20 -1.09 -11.92 12.82
C PRO A 20 -0.84 -11.26 11.44
N ILE A 21 -1.90 -11.18 10.63
CA ILE A 21 -1.86 -10.47 9.35
C ILE A 21 -1.61 -8.98 9.63
N GLN A 22 -0.58 -8.43 8.99
CA GLN A 22 -0.24 -7.02 9.10
C GLN A 22 -0.54 -6.28 7.81
N THR A 23 -1.04 -5.06 7.93
CA THR A 23 -1.18 -4.12 6.82
C THR A 23 0.03 -3.20 6.80
N GLN A 24 0.59 -2.99 5.63
CA GLN A 24 1.75 -2.12 5.40
C GLN A 24 1.41 -1.07 4.35
N SER A 25 2.00 0.11 4.50
CA SER A 25 1.87 1.19 3.54
C SER A 25 3.25 1.73 3.20
N VAL A 26 3.55 1.87 1.90
CA VAL A 26 4.86 2.31 1.41
C VAL A 26 4.67 3.47 0.44
N THR A 27 5.41 4.56 0.67
CA THR A 27 5.43 5.70 -0.25
C THR A 27 6.38 5.42 -1.41
N ARG A 28 6.00 5.84 -2.62
CA ARG A 28 6.88 5.75 -3.79
C ARG A 28 7.85 6.92 -3.90
N GLN A 29 7.49 8.07 -3.37
CA GLN A 29 8.32 9.27 -3.41
C GLN A 29 9.26 9.32 -2.21
N SER A 30 10.42 9.96 -2.41
CA SER A 30 11.38 10.21 -1.33
C SER A 30 10.83 11.21 -0.32
N ILE A 31 11.00 10.91 0.98
CA ILE A 31 10.58 11.77 2.09
C ILE A 31 11.70 12.72 2.47
N GLY A 32 11.36 13.96 2.82
CA GLY A 32 12.30 14.97 3.36
C GLY A 32 13.15 15.70 2.32
N VAL A 33 13.15 15.28 1.06
CA VAL A 33 13.92 15.93 -0.02
C VAL A 33 13.02 16.80 -0.91
N PRO A 34 13.54 17.87 -1.52
CA PRO A 34 12.81 18.63 -2.51
C PRO A 34 12.55 17.80 -3.76
N LEU A 35 11.32 17.83 -4.25
CA LEU A 35 10.85 17.19 -5.47
C LEU A 35 10.23 18.25 -6.38
N ILE A 36 10.26 18.03 -7.69
CA ILE A 36 9.67 18.92 -8.68
C ILE A 36 8.58 18.17 -9.44
N ALA A 37 7.46 18.82 -9.65
CA ALA A 37 6.34 18.28 -10.39
C ALA A 37 5.68 19.33 -11.29
N SER A 38 5.13 18.88 -12.41
CA SER A 38 4.35 19.68 -13.35
C SER A 38 2.95 19.07 -13.54
N THR A 39 2.14 19.66 -14.42
CA THR A 39 0.82 19.13 -14.76
C THR A 39 0.89 17.65 -15.17
N GLY A 40 -0.02 16.84 -14.61
CA GLY A 40 -0.08 15.39 -14.82
C GLY A 40 0.84 14.58 -13.92
N SER A 41 1.78 15.20 -13.18
CA SER A 41 2.70 14.50 -12.29
C SER A 41 2.01 14.00 -11.03
N VAL A 42 2.47 12.85 -10.52
CA VAL A 42 2.10 12.32 -9.21
C VAL A 42 2.97 12.95 -8.15
N LEU A 43 2.37 13.73 -7.26
CA LEU A 43 3.04 14.35 -6.11
C LEU A 43 3.31 13.33 -4.99
N PHE A 44 2.34 12.48 -4.74
CA PHE A 44 2.38 11.52 -3.65
C PHE A 44 1.63 10.26 -4.03
N ARG A 45 2.20 9.10 -3.71
CA ARG A 45 1.52 7.82 -3.81
C ARG A 45 1.91 6.91 -2.65
N LEU A 46 0.89 6.42 -1.96
CA LEU A 46 0.99 5.48 -0.86
C LEU A 46 0.36 4.16 -1.30
N ASP A 47 1.18 3.18 -1.62
CA ASP A 47 0.70 1.83 -1.92
C ASP A 47 0.40 1.10 -0.60
N LYS A 48 -0.76 0.44 -0.55
CA LYS A 48 -1.25 -0.32 0.60
C LYS A 48 -1.14 -1.81 0.30
N SER A 49 -0.64 -2.60 1.23
CA SER A 49 -0.57 -4.05 1.12
C SER A 49 -0.85 -4.72 2.46
N SER A 50 -1.28 -5.97 2.44
CA SER A 50 -1.39 -6.81 3.64
C SER A 50 -0.66 -8.12 3.42
N ASP A 51 -0.33 -8.81 4.52
CA ASP A 51 0.19 -10.16 4.43
C ASP A 51 -0.82 -11.08 3.74
N LEU A 52 -0.31 -12.00 2.92
CA LEU A 52 -1.11 -13.05 2.31
C LEU A 52 -1.57 -14.02 3.41
N PRO A 53 -2.89 -14.28 3.56
CA PRO A 53 -3.38 -15.22 4.57
C PRO A 53 -3.07 -16.66 4.16
N ASN A 54 -2.63 -17.46 5.14
CA ASN A 54 -2.61 -18.91 5.01
C ASN A 54 -3.99 -19.52 5.31
N VAL A 55 -4.13 -20.83 5.18
CA VAL A 55 -5.41 -21.57 5.42
C VAL A 55 -5.95 -21.43 6.84
N PHE A 56 -5.15 -20.98 7.78
CA PHE A 56 -5.55 -20.75 9.19
C PHE A 56 -5.85 -19.28 9.48
N GLY A 57 -5.88 -18.41 8.45
CA GLY A 57 -6.12 -16.97 8.61
C GLY A 57 -4.96 -16.22 9.28
N LYS A 58 -3.75 -16.75 9.20
CA LYS A 58 -2.51 -16.11 9.71
C LYS A 58 -1.64 -15.67 8.54
N ALA A 59 -0.63 -14.84 8.83
CA ALA A 59 0.31 -14.39 7.81
C ALA A 59 1.06 -15.57 7.18
N ASP A 60 1.32 -15.43 5.87
CA ASP A 60 2.16 -16.34 5.11
C ASP A 60 3.61 -16.34 5.63
N ILE A 61 4.17 -17.52 5.88
CA ILE A 61 5.56 -17.68 6.32
C ILE A 61 6.59 -17.30 5.24
N TYR A 62 6.19 -17.29 3.97
CA TYR A 62 7.04 -16.91 2.85
C TYR A 62 7.01 -15.41 2.54
N GLY A 63 6.27 -14.61 3.34
CA GLY A 63 6.18 -13.17 3.20
C GLY A 63 5.38 -12.69 2.00
N GLY A 64 4.48 -13.52 1.46
CA GLY A 64 3.57 -13.12 0.40
C GLY A 64 2.72 -11.92 0.80
N LYS A 65 2.47 -11.00 -0.16
CA LYS A 65 1.65 -9.80 0.05
C LYS A 65 0.48 -9.76 -0.92
N ILE A 66 -0.63 -9.18 -0.46
CA ILE A 66 -1.80 -8.84 -1.27
C ILE A 66 -1.82 -7.33 -1.44
N ASP A 67 -2.07 -6.86 -2.66
CA ASP A 67 -2.33 -5.45 -2.97
C ASP A 67 -3.68 -5.03 -2.37
N ARG A 68 -3.67 -4.01 -1.53
CA ARG A 68 -4.85 -3.42 -0.88
C ARG A 68 -5.24 -2.07 -1.47
N GLY A 69 -4.63 -1.70 -2.61
CA GLY A 69 -4.88 -0.44 -3.29
C GLY A 69 -3.86 0.63 -2.98
N PHE A 70 -4.24 1.88 -3.20
CA PHE A 70 -3.34 3.01 -3.01
C PHE A 70 -4.10 4.32 -2.81
N THR A 71 -3.44 5.28 -2.16
CA THR A 71 -3.83 6.70 -2.15
C THR A 71 -2.86 7.47 -3.04
N GLU A 72 -3.37 8.29 -3.96
CA GLU A 72 -2.57 9.09 -4.89
C GLU A 72 -3.02 10.55 -4.91
N VAL A 73 -2.06 11.47 -4.92
CA VAL A 73 -2.27 12.90 -5.15
C VAL A 73 -1.53 13.30 -6.42
N ARG A 74 -2.24 13.92 -7.37
CA ARG A 74 -1.73 14.30 -8.68
C ARG A 74 -2.07 15.75 -9.01
N ILE A 75 -1.18 16.48 -9.69
CA ILE A 75 -1.53 17.77 -10.32
C ILE A 75 -2.36 17.48 -11.58
N VAL A 76 -3.58 17.98 -11.62
CA VAL A 76 -4.48 17.85 -12.78
C VAL A 76 -4.28 18.99 -13.75
N SER A 77 -4.26 20.22 -13.23
CA SER A 77 -4.11 21.43 -14.01
C SER A 77 -3.36 22.49 -13.21
N ILE A 78 -2.70 23.36 -13.94
CA ILE A 78 -2.20 24.65 -13.45
C ILE A 78 -3.15 25.70 -13.99
N ASP A 79 -3.82 26.39 -13.07
CA ASP A 79 -4.94 27.27 -13.41
C ASP A 79 -4.48 28.73 -13.58
N SER A 80 -3.38 29.11 -12.89
CA SER A 80 -2.72 30.41 -13.01
C SER A 80 -1.30 30.34 -12.46
N ASN A 81 -0.56 31.46 -12.52
CA ASN A 81 0.79 31.56 -11.93
C ASN A 81 0.82 31.40 -10.39
N THR A 82 -0.34 31.36 -9.73
CA THR A 82 -0.44 31.22 -8.28
C THR A 82 -1.40 30.10 -7.86
N SER A 83 -2.02 29.39 -8.80
CA SER A 83 -3.01 28.37 -8.47
C SER A 83 -2.91 27.13 -9.34
N PHE A 84 -3.17 25.97 -8.74
CA PHE A 84 -3.22 24.68 -9.40
C PHE A 84 -4.27 23.78 -8.75
N THR A 85 -4.75 22.79 -9.51
CA THR A 85 -5.75 21.83 -9.04
C THR A 85 -5.10 20.46 -8.82
N LEU A 86 -5.30 19.90 -7.62
CA LEU A 86 -4.94 18.54 -7.25
C LEU A 86 -6.13 17.60 -7.44
N ALA A 87 -5.85 16.37 -7.85
CA ALA A 87 -6.78 15.25 -7.72
C ALA A 87 -6.26 14.28 -6.65
N VAL A 88 -7.14 13.94 -5.73
CA VAL A 88 -6.90 12.91 -4.70
C VAL A 88 -7.71 11.68 -5.07
N SER A 89 -7.04 10.56 -5.28
CA SER A 89 -7.65 9.26 -5.56
C SER A 89 -7.34 8.32 -4.43
N ASP A 90 -8.36 7.66 -3.88
CA ASP A 90 -8.21 6.57 -2.93
C ASP A 90 -8.84 5.32 -3.54
N ILE A 91 -8.05 4.30 -3.74
CA ILE A 91 -8.45 3.04 -4.34
C ILE A 91 -8.22 1.95 -3.31
N GLU A 92 -9.30 1.28 -2.94
CA GLU A 92 -9.25 0.11 -2.08
C GLU A 92 -9.47 -1.16 -2.89
N LYS A 93 -8.67 -2.18 -2.61
CA LYS A 93 -8.79 -3.51 -3.18
C LYS A 93 -9.03 -4.52 -2.08
N THR A 94 -10.07 -5.31 -2.23
CA THR A 94 -10.33 -6.50 -1.41
C THR A 94 -10.03 -7.73 -2.25
N SER A 95 -9.36 -8.70 -1.66
CA SER A 95 -9.06 -9.99 -2.30
C SER A 95 -9.21 -11.10 -1.28
N THR A 96 -9.81 -12.20 -1.71
CA THR A 96 -9.95 -13.44 -0.95
C THR A 96 -8.79 -14.41 -1.19
N GLU A 97 -7.75 -13.99 -1.94
CA GLU A 97 -6.58 -14.80 -2.25
C GLU A 97 -5.88 -15.31 -0.97
N THR A 98 -5.54 -16.58 -0.98
CA THR A 98 -4.77 -17.26 0.09
C THR A 98 -3.46 -17.81 -0.46
N VAL A 99 -2.58 -18.26 0.43
CA VAL A 99 -1.35 -18.98 0.07
C VAL A 99 -1.64 -20.18 -0.84
N MET A 100 -2.71 -20.92 -0.57
CA MET A 100 -3.08 -22.10 -1.37
C MET A 100 -3.45 -21.70 -2.79
N ASP A 101 -4.23 -20.63 -2.96
CA ASP A 101 -4.65 -20.16 -4.29
C ASP A 101 -3.44 -19.73 -5.13
N ARG A 102 -2.45 -19.08 -4.49
CA ARG A 102 -1.25 -18.57 -5.19
C ARG A 102 -0.28 -19.66 -5.58
N TYR A 103 -0.06 -20.67 -4.74
CA TYR A 103 0.98 -21.68 -4.94
C TYR A 103 0.46 -23.02 -5.46
N GLN A 104 -0.86 -23.25 -5.50
CA GLN A 104 -1.47 -24.47 -6.00
C GLN A 104 -1.01 -24.86 -7.42
N PRO A 105 -0.86 -23.94 -8.39
CA PRO A 105 -0.35 -24.28 -9.73
C PRO A 105 1.04 -24.92 -9.75
N TYR A 106 1.84 -24.67 -8.71
CA TYR A 106 3.22 -25.20 -8.60
C TYR A 106 3.28 -26.54 -7.88
N MET A 107 2.21 -26.95 -7.19
CA MET A 107 2.14 -28.21 -6.44
C MET A 107 1.58 -29.36 -7.26
N THR A 108 0.99 -29.10 -8.42
CA THR A 108 0.55 -30.13 -9.36
C THR A 108 1.74 -30.64 -10.14
N ASP A 109 2.46 -31.60 -9.54
CA ASP A 109 3.44 -32.41 -10.25
C ASP A 109 2.74 -33.20 -11.37
N LYS A 110 3.50 -33.44 -12.45
CA LYS A 110 3.10 -33.95 -13.78
C LYS A 110 2.45 -35.34 -13.81
N SER A 111 1.67 -35.75 -12.86
CA SER A 111 0.85 -36.95 -12.96
C SER A 111 -0.57 -36.56 -13.36
N SER A 112 -0.84 -36.65 -14.62
CA SER A 112 -2.07 -36.80 -15.43
C SER A 112 -3.41 -36.92 -14.67
N VAL A 113 -3.74 -35.99 -13.82
CA VAL A 113 -5.11 -35.73 -13.40
C VAL A 113 -5.43 -34.29 -13.76
N ASN A 114 -6.26 -34.11 -14.82
CA ASN A 114 -6.83 -32.82 -15.15
C ASN A 114 -7.82 -32.39 -14.04
N VAL A 115 -7.28 -31.93 -12.92
CA VAL A 115 -8.09 -31.18 -11.95
C VAL A 115 -8.05 -29.72 -12.41
N THR A 116 -9.04 -29.35 -13.19
CA THR A 116 -9.32 -27.93 -13.47
C THR A 116 -9.88 -27.33 -12.19
N THR A 117 -9.00 -26.97 -11.28
CA THR A 117 -9.37 -26.14 -10.11
C THR A 117 -9.51 -24.71 -10.64
N ASN A 118 -10.74 -24.32 -10.94
CA ASN A 118 -11.08 -22.91 -11.10
C ASN A 118 -10.96 -22.23 -9.73
N VAL A 119 -9.77 -21.73 -9.42
CA VAL A 119 -9.56 -20.88 -8.24
C VAL A 119 -10.20 -19.54 -8.55
N ASN A 120 -11.44 -19.34 -8.12
CA ASN A 120 -12.12 -18.06 -8.19
C ASN A 120 -11.57 -17.16 -7.07
N VAL A 121 -10.44 -16.50 -7.33
CA VAL A 121 -9.97 -15.39 -6.48
C VAL A 121 -10.84 -14.18 -6.80
N ASP A 122 -11.78 -13.88 -5.90
CA ASP A 122 -12.59 -12.65 -6.03
C ASP A 122 -11.75 -11.46 -5.60
N THR A 123 -11.39 -10.61 -6.57
CA THR A 123 -10.71 -9.34 -6.33
C THR A 123 -11.64 -8.21 -6.71
N GLN A 124 -12.18 -7.53 -5.72
CA GLN A 124 -13.02 -6.36 -5.91
C GLN A 124 -12.21 -5.08 -5.73
N GLN A 125 -12.42 -4.13 -6.60
CA GLN A 125 -11.83 -2.81 -6.52
C GLN A 125 -12.92 -1.77 -6.31
N THR A 126 -12.87 -1.08 -5.17
CA THR A 126 -13.70 0.09 -4.92
C THR A 126 -12.92 1.34 -5.31
N LYS A 127 -13.42 2.05 -6.32
CA LYS A 127 -12.85 3.31 -6.78
C LYS A 127 -13.86 4.43 -6.55
N ALA A 128 -13.60 5.25 -5.54
CA ALA A 128 -14.30 6.52 -5.43
C ALA A 128 -13.83 7.47 -6.55
N PRO A 129 -14.73 8.34 -7.09
CA PRO A 129 -14.30 9.35 -8.04
C PRO A 129 -13.23 10.24 -7.40
N PRO A 130 -12.19 10.68 -8.15
CA PRO A 130 -11.15 11.53 -7.62
C PRO A 130 -11.73 12.85 -7.08
N SER A 131 -11.40 13.19 -5.86
CA SER A 131 -11.73 14.49 -5.28
C SER A 131 -10.76 15.53 -5.84
N LYS A 132 -11.31 16.61 -6.43
CA LYS A 132 -10.52 17.74 -6.94
C LYS A 132 -10.45 18.83 -5.89
N VAL A 133 -9.25 19.34 -5.64
CA VAL A 133 -8.98 20.43 -4.68
C VAL A 133 -8.17 21.49 -5.39
N SER A 134 -8.71 22.70 -5.50
CA SER A 134 -7.98 23.85 -6.00
C SER A 134 -7.14 24.47 -4.90
N ILE A 135 -5.87 24.70 -5.18
CA ILE A 135 -4.87 25.24 -4.27
C ILE A 135 -4.44 26.62 -4.76
N ASP A 136 -4.63 27.61 -3.92
CA ASP A 136 -4.02 28.93 -4.08
C ASP A 136 -2.67 28.93 -3.33
N PHE A 137 -1.57 28.90 -4.06
CA PHE A 137 -0.23 28.82 -3.50
C PHE A 137 0.11 30.01 -2.60
N SER A 138 -0.53 31.17 -2.80
CA SER A 138 -0.31 32.35 -1.93
C SER A 138 -0.88 32.15 -0.51
N LYS A 139 -1.91 31.30 -0.37
CA LYS A 139 -2.63 31.08 0.89
C LYS A 139 -2.33 29.73 1.51
N VAL A 140 -2.15 28.69 0.68
CA VAL A 140 -1.99 27.31 1.13
C VAL A 140 -0.58 26.83 0.83
N LYS A 141 0.19 26.54 1.88
CA LYS A 141 1.59 26.05 1.76
C LYS A 141 1.74 24.57 2.05
N MET A 142 0.66 23.89 2.43
CA MET A 142 0.71 22.48 2.78
C MET A 142 -0.60 21.77 2.53
N PHE A 143 -0.53 20.47 2.23
CA PHE A 143 -1.66 19.60 2.02
C PHE A 143 -1.44 18.28 2.77
N ALA A 144 -2.38 17.92 3.65
CA ALA A 144 -2.28 16.69 4.44
C ALA A 144 -3.04 15.55 3.75
N VAL A 145 -2.43 14.36 3.69
CA VAL A 145 -3.03 13.15 3.11
C VAL A 145 -2.47 11.89 3.75
N SER A 146 -3.33 11.00 4.22
CA SER A 146 -2.97 9.66 4.74
C SER A 146 -1.78 9.64 5.72
N GLY A 147 -1.72 10.61 6.67
CA GLY A 147 -0.65 10.73 7.67
C GLY A 147 0.66 11.32 7.14
N TYR A 148 0.63 11.92 5.96
CA TYR A 148 1.74 12.68 5.37
C TYR A 148 1.33 14.11 5.09
N LEU A 149 2.33 14.98 5.08
CA LEU A 149 2.21 16.40 4.78
C LEU A 149 3.01 16.71 3.51
N ILE A 150 2.34 17.17 2.48
CA ILE A 150 2.95 17.69 1.26
C ILE A 150 3.12 19.19 1.46
N ARG A 151 4.36 19.63 1.65
CA ARG A 151 4.71 21.05 1.82
C ARG A 151 5.10 21.63 0.48
N PHE A 152 4.38 22.64 0.03
CA PHE A 152 4.69 23.39 -1.17
C PHE A 152 5.80 24.43 -0.86
N VAL A 153 6.91 24.33 -1.55
CA VAL A 153 8.11 25.15 -1.30
C VAL A 153 8.15 26.35 -2.25
N ASP A 154 7.99 26.09 -3.54
CA ASP A 154 8.02 27.09 -4.59
C ASP A 154 7.10 26.71 -5.76
N PHE A 155 6.62 27.72 -6.48
CA PHE A 155 5.77 27.53 -7.65
C PHE A 155 6.03 28.64 -8.66
N ASP A 156 6.53 28.29 -9.84
CA ASP A 156 6.89 29.22 -10.91
C ASP A 156 5.78 29.42 -11.98
N GLY A 157 4.58 28.85 -11.74
CA GLY A 157 3.46 28.86 -12.68
C GLY A 157 3.46 27.69 -13.68
N VAL A 158 4.51 26.87 -13.69
CA VAL A 158 4.63 25.66 -14.53
C VAL A 158 5.05 24.47 -13.69
N ASN A 159 6.01 24.64 -12.78
CA ASN A 159 6.55 23.61 -11.92
C ASN A 159 6.29 23.93 -10.46
N LEU A 160 5.93 22.93 -9.72
CA LEU A 160 5.78 22.97 -8.27
C LEU A 160 6.97 22.27 -7.62
N THR A 161 7.73 22.99 -6.80
CA THR A 161 8.72 22.41 -5.89
C THR A 161 8.05 22.11 -4.57
N TYR A 162 8.17 20.86 -4.09
CA TYR A 162 7.52 20.42 -2.86
C TYR A 162 8.38 19.44 -2.08
N LYS A 163 8.03 19.19 -0.82
CA LYS A 163 8.59 18.15 0.06
C LYS A 163 7.49 17.32 0.68
N ILE A 164 7.78 16.05 0.94
CA ILE A 164 6.88 15.17 1.67
C ILE A 164 7.48 14.93 3.06
N GLU A 165 6.68 15.12 4.10
CA GLU A 165 7.04 14.90 5.49
C GLU A 165 6.03 13.92 6.10
N LYS A 166 6.49 13.03 7.01
CA LYS A 166 5.57 12.18 7.76
C LYS A 166 5.00 12.99 8.91
N GLN A 167 3.68 12.95 9.08
CA GLN A 167 3.01 13.57 10.21
C GLN A 167 3.31 12.77 11.49
N GLN A 168 3.79 13.44 12.54
CA GLN A 168 4.06 12.82 13.84
C GLN A 168 2.78 12.63 14.64
#